data_1eedcd63131738cac07ce7387d2208b0
#
_entry.id   1eedcd63131738cac07ce7387d2208b0
#
_cell.length_a   1.000
_cell.length_b   1.000
_cell.length_c   1.000
_cell.angle_alpha   90.00
_cell.angle_beta   90.00
_cell.angle_gamma   90.00
#
_symmetry.space_group_name_H-M   'P 1'
#
loop_
_entity.id
_entity.type
_entity.pdbx_description
1 polymer ?
#
loop_
_entity_poly.entity_id
_entity_poly.type
_entity_poly.pdbx_seq_one_letter_code
_entity_poly.pdbx_strand_id
1 'polypeptide(L)'
;GTDQRRRFFGEQSALGRIERTATVIAGENCELLEIRWQGIRDMMSKAPWLKLQIESRFRMYGLQRFLQASPYFDHLRPDDDRSPEETERCNALFQHVLDDAEFLSYGSYDKVERFTKLVESGTASNLVHEPLIVKEGDYLEGVYLIRSGVARVSHQAGHGHRTVSYLTPGQAFGIREMTESWKTGQQVDMQYSLRAVGYVNVIFIPIRAFELAVLNELMQRDDSSSTLPGGADSKPNFETDQIDPGLLEFLVERRFVNGTATMVIDLDRCTRCDDCVRACASTHDNNPRFLRHGPIYDKFMVANACMHCADPVCMIQCPTGAIHRSMQGGEVVINDTTCIGCSACANNCPYDAIRMVDIRDERGNYVFPTASEQEASASVPLTPITKATKCDLCAEQPTGPVCQQACPHDALVRLNLGSSETAAEWFNR
;
A
#
# COMPACT_ATOMS: atom_id res chain seq x y z
N GLY A 1 24.90 -17.97 -27.72
CA GLY A 1 25.38 -16.61 -27.78
C GLY A 1 25.13 -15.95 -26.43
N THR A 2 26.20 -15.70 -25.67
CA THR A 2 26.16 -14.98 -24.41
C THR A 2 25.79 -13.53 -24.69
N ASP A 3 24.54 -13.16 -24.43
CA ASP A 3 24.09 -11.76 -24.50
C ASP A 3 24.75 -10.98 -23.36
N GLN A 4 25.83 -10.28 -23.64
CA GLN A 4 26.56 -9.40 -22.72
C GLN A 4 25.82 -8.09 -22.40
N ARG A 5 24.50 -8.05 -22.55
CA ARG A 5 23.73 -6.88 -22.17
C ARG A 5 23.73 -6.76 -20.66
N ARG A 6 24.25 -5.65 -20.18
CA ARG A 6 24.21 -5.24 -18.77
C ARG A 6 22.76 -5.36 -18.28
N ARG A 7 22.52 -6.31 -17.40
CA ARG A 7 21.16 -6.60 -16.91
C ARG A 7 20.90 -5.72 -15.69
N PHE A 8 19.75 -5.10 -15.70
CA PHE A 8 19.23 -4.30 -14.61
C PHE A 8 18.10 -5.10 -13.95
N PHE A 9 18.04 -5.16 -12.63
CA PHE A 9 17.00 -5.86 -11.88
C PHE A 9 16.68 -5.14 -10.57
N GLY A 10 15.47 -5.43 -10.00
CA GLY A 10 14.98 -4.79 -8.78
C GLY A 10 14.18 -3.51 -9.03
N GLU A 11 13.98 -3.11 -10.29
CA GLU A 11 13.18 -1.95 -10.68
C GLU A 11 11.72 -2.05 -10.23
N GLN A 12 11.15 -3.23 -10.21
CA GLN A 12 9.76 -3.44 -9.81
C GLN A 12 9.54 -3.06 -8.35
N SER A 13 10.41 -3.53 -7.46
CA SER A 13 10.35 -3.19 -6.04
C SER A 13 10.68 -1.71 -5.79
N ALA A 14 11.64 -1.16 -6.56
CA ALA A 14 12.05 0.23 -6.43
C ALA A 14 10.98 1.21 -6.90
N LEU A 15 10.32 0.95 -8.05
CA LEU A 15 9.29 1.80 -8.63
C LEU A 15 7.91 1.55 -8.03
N GLY A 16 7.57 0.28 -7.82
CA GLY A 16 6.29 -0.12 -7.26
C GLY A 16 6.22 -0.01 -5.75
N ARG A 17 7.36 0.21 -5.07
CA ARG A 17 7.48 0.23 -3.60
C ARG A 17 6.90 -1.03 -2.94
N ILE A 18 6.94 -2.12 -3.68
CA ILE A 18 6.48 -3.44 -3.25
C ILE A 18 7.66 -4.28 -2.77
N GLU A 19 7.36 -5.41 -2.15
CA GLU A 19 8.34 -6.41 -1.78
C GLU A 19 9.14 -6.94 -2.97
N ARG A 20 10.30 -7.52 -2.70
CA ARG A 20 11.08 -8.19 -3.73
C ARG A 20 10.30 -9.37 -4.29
N THR A 21 10.16 -9.41 -5.60
CA THR A 21 9.32 -10.39 -6.30
C THR A 21 10.05 -11.67 -6.66
N ALA A 22 11.39 -11.64 -6.57
CA ALA A 22 12.24 -12.79 -6.88
C ALA A 22 13.58 -12.66 -6.16
N THR A 23 14.19 -13.81 -5.87
CA THR A 23 15.57 -13.92 -5.39
C THR A 23 16.52 -13.95 -6.59
N VAL A 24 17.57 -13.15 -6.55
CA VAL A 24 18.61 -13.16 -7.56
C VAL A 24 19.86 -13.79 -6.97
N ILE A 25 20.36 -14.83 -7.63
CA ILE A 25 21.51 -15.62 -7.20
C ILE A 25 22.63 -15.45 -8.23
N ALA A 26 23.84 -15.18 -7.76
CA ALA A 26 25.02 -15.14 -8.60
C ALA A 26 25.42 -16.58 -9.00
N GLY A 27 25.38 -16.90 -10.29
CA GLY A 27 25.83 -18.20 -10.80
C GLY A 27 27.33 -18.32 -10.96
N GLU A 28 28.03 -17.19 -11.02
CA GLU A 28 29.49 -17.06 -11.10
C GLU A 28 29.91 -15.73 -10.47
N ASN A 29 31.22 -15.46 -10.42
CA ASN A 29 31.71 -14.18 -9.91
C ASN A 29 31.15 -13.03 -10.75
N CYS A 30 30.45 -12.10 -10.14
CA CYS A 30 29.88 -10.93 -10.81
C CYS A 30 30.14 -9.65 -9.99
N GLU A 31 30.24 -8.54 -10.68
CA GLU A 31 30.27 -7.21 -10.07
C GLU A 31 28.91 -6.56 -10.25
N LEU A 32 28.33 -6.03 -9.17
CA LEU A 32 27.05 -5.36 -9.14
C LEU A 32 27.20 -3.90 -8.73
N LEU A 33 26.54 -3.02 -9.46
CA LEU A 33 26.36 -1.63 -9.07
C LEU A 33 24.98 -1.49 -8.42
N GLU A 34 24.95 -1.23 -7.12
CA GLU A 34 23.71 -0.91 -6.41
C GLU A 34 23.36 0.55 -6.59
N ILE A 35 22.16 0.82 -7.10
CA ILE A 35 21.62 2.17 -7.27
C ILE A 35 20.40 2.30 -6.37
N ARG A 36 20.46 3.23 -5.42
CA ARG A 36 19.31 3.53 -4.55
C ARG A 36 18.19 4.20 -5.32
N TRP A 37 16.97 4.06 -4.82
CA TRP A 37 15.76 4.65 -5.43
C TRP A 37 15.90 6.15 -5.76
N GLN A 38 16.49 6.92 -4.84
CA GLN A 38 16.72 8.34 -5.04
C GLN A 38 17.62 8.60 -6.26
N GLY A 39 18.70 7.81 -6.39
CA GLY A 39 19.61 7.89 -7.54
C GLY A 39 18.92 7.53 -8.86
N ILE A 40 18.07 6.49 -8.85
CA ILE A 40 17.27 6.12 -10.02
C ILE A 40 16.34 7.29 -10.41
N ARG A 41 15.61 7.87 -9.45
CA ARG A 41 14.71 9.01 -9.69
C ARG A 41 15.45 10.22 -10.25
N ASP A 42 16.62 10.55 -9.67
CA ASP A 42 17.43 11.67 -10.14
C ASP A 42 17.99 11.42 -11.56
N MET A 43 18.35 10.18 -11.86
CA MET A 43 18.77 9.81 -13.22
C MET A 43 17.61 9.87 -14.21
N MET A 44 16.43 9.37 -13.84
CA MET A 44 15.22 9.42 -14.67
C MET A 44 14.78 10.87 -14.97
N SER A 45 14.95 11.78 -14.01
CA SER A 45 14.65 13.20 -14.22
C SER A 45 15.59 13.89 -15.20
N LYS A 46 16.86 13.45 -15.28
CA LYS A 46 17.90 14.01 -16.14
C LYS A 46 18.05 13.29 -17.49
N ALA A 47 17.58 12.05 -17.59
CA ALA A 47 17.73 11.19 -18.75
C ALA A 47 16.38 10.60 -19.20
N PRO A 48 15.60 11.31 -20.04
CA PRO A 48 14.28 10.85 -20.49
C PRO A 48 14.27 9.46 -21.13
N TRP A 49 15.33 9.11 -21.86
CA TRP A 49 15.47 7.79 -22.48
C TRP A 49 15.57 6.67 -21.43
N LEU A 50 16.26 6.91 -20.31
CA LEU A 50 16.36 5.95 -19.22
C LEU A 50 15.03 5.80 -18.50
N LYS A 51 14.31 6.91 -18.32
CA LYS A 51 12.94 6.91 -17.79
C LYS A 51 12.03 6.02 -18.63
N LEU A 52 12.01 6.20 -19.93
CA LEU A 52 11.21 5.40 -20.86
C LEU A 52 11.58 3.90 -20.80
N GLN A 53 12.86 3.58 -20.75
CA GLN A 53 13.29 2.16 -20.64
C GLN A 53 12.88 1.52 -19.32
N ILE A 54 13.03 2.23 -18.21
CA ILE A 54 12.66 1.73 -16.89
C ILE A 54 11.14 1.57 -16.80
N GLU A 55 10.38 2.57 -17.23
CA GLU A 55 8.91 2.54 -17.24
C GLU A 55 8.36 1.45 -18.16
N SER A 56 8.95 1.26 -19.34
CA SER A 56 8.56 0.19 -20.25
C SER A 56 8.74 -1.20 -19.64
N ARG A 57 9.89 -1.45 -19.00
CA ARG A 57 10.13 -2.71 -18.30
C ARG A 57 9.20 -2.89 -17.09
N PHE A 58 9.00 -1.82 -16.33
CA PHE A 58 8.09 -1.84 -15.20
C PHE A 58 6.65 -2.14 -15.64
N ARG A 59 6.19 -1.54 -16.74
CA ARG A 59 4.88 -1.85 -17.34
C ARG A 59 4.80 -3.33 -17.73
N MET A 60 5.76 -3.81 -18.50
CA MET A 60 5.75 -5.16 -19.02
C MET A 60 5.71 -6.23 -17.90
N TYR A 61 6.59 -6.16 -16.92
CA TYR A 61 6.68 -7.19 -15.87
C TYR A 61 5.73 -6.94 -14.69
N GLY A 62 5.56 -5.70 -14.28
CA GLY A 62 4.70 -5.33 -13.15
C GLY A 62 3.22 -5.47 -13.47
N LEU A 63 2.82 -5.07 -14.68
CA LEU A 63 1.46 -5.20 -15.18
C LEU A 63 1.10 -6.67 -15.36
N GLN A 64 1.96 -7.42 -16.06
CA GLN A 64 1.75 -8.86 -16.29
C GLN A 64 1.49 -9.58 -14.97
N ARG A 65 2.37 -9.40 -13.99
CA ARG A 65 2.23 -10.05 -12.69
C ARG A 65 0.97 -9.62 -11.92
N PHE A 66 0.64 -8.34 -11.96
CA PHE A 66 -0.55 -7.82 -11.28
C PHE A 66 -1.83 -8.39 -11.91
N LEU A 67 -1.93 -8.41 -13.23
CA LEU A 67 -3.07 -8.99 -13.92
C LEU A 67 -3.15 -10.51 -13.71
N GLN A 68 -2.02 -11.23 -13.73
CA GLN A 68 -1.96 -12.65 -13.41
C GLN A 68 -2.40 -12.97 -11.97
N ALA A 69 -2.18 -12.06 -11.03
CA ALA A 69 -2.65 -12.20 -9.65
C ALA A 69 -4.13 -11.82 -9.48
N SER A 70 -4.71 -11.14 -10.46
CA SER A 70 -6.10 -10.68 -10.42
C SER A 70 -7.07 -11.83 -10.72
N PRO A 71 -8.15 -12.01 -9.94
CA PRO A 71 -9.15 -13.07 -10.13
C PRO A 71 -9.90 -12.94 -11.47
N TYR A 72 -9.93 -11.76 -12.07
CA TYR A 72 -10.58 -11.54 -13.37
C TYR A 72 -9.88 -12.24 -14.54
N PHE A 73 -8.59 -12.57 -14.38
CA PHE A 73 -7.75 -13.18 -15.41
C PHE A 73 -7.27 -14.59 -15.03
N ASP A 74 -7.86 -15.22 -14.01
CA ASP A 74 -7.52 -16.58 -13.56
C ASP A 74 -7.59 -17.59 -14.70
N HIS A 75 -8.58 -17.46 -15.55
CA HIS A 75 -8.79 -18.34 -16.70
C HIS A 75 -7.72 -18.20 -17.80
N LEU A 76 -6.91 -17.14 -17.78
CA LEU A 76 -5.78 -16.92 -18.69
C LEU A 76 -4.42 -17.32 -18.08
N ARG A 77 -4.39 -17.75 -16.82
CA ARG A 77 -3.13 -18.19 -16.19
C ARG A 77 -2.57 -19.44 -16.88
N PRO A 78 -1.24 -19.59 -16.90
CA PRO A 78 -0.62 -20.84 -17.34
C PRO A 78 -1.19 -22.03 -16.57
N ASP A 79 -1.56 -23.08 -17.30
CA ASP A 79 -2.09 -24.31 -16.75
C ASP A 79 -1.45 -25.48 -17.53
N ASP A 80 -0.80 -26.40 -16.81
CA ASP A 80 -0.07 -27.51 -17.40
C ASP A 80 -0.99 -28.53 -18.07
N ASP A 81 -2.29 -28.54 -17.73
CA ASP A 81 -3.28 -29.47 -18.29
C ASP A 81 -3.91 -28.98 -19.60
N ARG A 82 -3.56 -27.76 -20.09
CA ARG A 82 -4.10 -27.23 -21.35
C ARG A 82 -3.38 -27.73 -22.58
N SER A 83 -4.15 -27.83 -23.68
CA SER A 83 -3.57 -28.08 -24.99
C SER A 83 -2.64 -26.93 -25.44
N PRO A 84 -1.64 -27.22 -26.29
CA PRO A 84 -0.75 -26.17 -26.82
C PRO A 84 -1.49 -25.04 -27.55
N GLU A 85 -2.57 -25.36 -28.26
CA GLU A 85 -3.40 -24.39 -29.00
C GLU A 85 -4.16 -23.45 -28.05
N GLU A 86 -4.73 -23.99 -26.97
CA GLU A 86 -5.40 -23.21 -25.93
C GLU A 86 -4.42 -22.32 -25.17
N THR A 87 -3.23 -22.84 -24.90
CA THR A 87 -2.16 -22.07 -24.23
C THR A 87 -1.72 -20.87 -25.08
N GLU A 88 -1.53 -21.08 -26.39
CA GLU A 88 -1.17 -20.03 -27.34
C GLU A 88 -2.29 -18.95 -27.43
N ARG A 89 -3.55 -19.42 -27.51
CA ARG A 89 -4.72 -18.51 -27.50
C ARG A 89 -4.80 -17.67 -26.22
N CYS A 90 -4.67 -18.29 -25.03
CA CYS A 90 -4.69 -17.58 -23.75
C CYS A 90 -3.55 -16.57 -23.64
N ASN A 91 -2.35 -16.94 -24.09
CA ASN A 91 -1.20 -16.04 -24.12
C ASN A 91 -1.43 -14.85 -25.07
N ALA A 92 -2.04 -15.08 -26.23
CA ALA A 92 -2.35 -14.00 -27.18
C ALA A 92 -3.40 -13.03 -26.62
N LEU A 93 -4.47 -13.53 -25.99
CA LEU A 93 -5.48 -12.71 -25.32
C LEU A 93 -4.88 -11.90 -24.17
N PHE A 94 -4.05 -12.53 -23.36
CA PHE A 94 -3.38 -11.85 -22.24
C PHE A 94 -2.41 -10.77 -22.74
N GLN A 95 -1.66 -11.05 -23.82
CA GLN A 95 -0.79 -10.06 -24.43
C GLN A 95 -1.57 -8.85 -24.97
N HIS A 96 -2.73 -9.08 -25.57
CA HIS A 96 -3.61 -8.00 -26.05
C HIS A 96 -4.06 -7.08 -24.90
N VAL A 97 -4.42 -7.65 -23.73
CA VAL A 97 -4.73 -6.85 -22.54
C VAL A 97 -3.52 -6.06 -22.06
N LEU A 98 -2.31 -6.68 -22.08
CA LEU A 98 -1.07 -5.99 -21.67
C LEU A 98 -0.72 -4.81 -22.59
N ASP A 99 -0.96 -4.95 -23.89
CA ASP A 99 -0.63 -3.92 -24.88
C ASP A 99 -1.60 -2.73 -24.81
N ASP A 100 -2.87 -2.96 -24.50
CA ASP A 100 -3.92 -1.95 -24.47
C ASP A 100 -4.13 -1.33 -23.07
N ALA A 101 -3.63 -1.95 -22.02
CA ALA A 101 -3.83 -1.43 -20.66
C ALA A 101 -2.98 -0.18 -20.38
N GLU A 102 -3.58 0.79 -19.70
CA GLU A 102 -2.96 2.06 -19.33
C GLU A 102 -2.76 2.19 -17.82
N PHE A 103 -1.62 2.79 -17.43
CA PHE A 103 -1.36 3.17 -16.05
C PHE A 103 -1.78 4.62 -15.81
N LEU A 104 -2.75 4.80 -14.94
CA LEU A 104 -3.24 6.10 -14.54
C LEU A 104 -2.92 6.34 -13.06
N SER A 105 -2.56 7.58 -12.73
CA SER A 105 -2.26 7.99 -11.36
C SER A 105 -3.04 9.23 -11.01
N TYR A 106 -3.73 9.20 -9.88
CA TYR A 106 -4.57 10.29 -9.40
C TYR A 106 -4.11 10.75 -8.02
N GLY A 107 -4.19 12.06 -7.79
CA GLY A 107 -3.74 12.67 -6.56
C GLY A 107 -2.23 12.87 -6.45
N SER A 108 -1.75 13.38 -5.33
CA SER A 108 -0.32 13.60 -5.08
C SER A 108 0.01 13.40 -3.59
N TYR A 109 1.23 12.95 -3.32
CA TYR A 109 1.75 12.83 -1.94
C TYR A 109 2.09 14.17 -1.32
N ASP A 110 2.42 15.18 -2.11
CA ASP A 110 2.92 16.48 -1.62
C ASP A 110 1.87 17.33 -0.88
N LYS A 111 0.63 16.82 -0.78
CA LYS A 111 -0.48 17.52 -0.12
C LYS A 111 -0.87 16.95 1.25
N VAL A 112 -0.04 16.10 1.85
CA VAL A 112 -0.34 15.49 3.16
C VAL A 112 -0.49 16.57 4.23
N GLU A 113 0.36 17.61 4.25
CA GLU A 113 0.19 18.75 5.16
C GLU A 113 -1.14 19.49 4.98
N ARG A 114 -1.60 19.64 3.74
CA ARG A 114 -2.92 20.23 3.45
C ARG A 114 -4.05 19.34 3.94
N PHE A 115 -3.91 18.03 3.82
CA PHE A 115 -4.92 17.09 4.26
C PHE A 115 -5.05 17.06 5.78
N THR A 116 -3.94 17.02 6.51
CA THR A 116 -3.93 17.08 7.97
C THR A 116 -4.58 18.38 8.47
N LYS A 117 -4.26 19.52 7.87
CA LYS A 117 -4.87 20.81 8.19
C LYS A 117 -6.35 20.89 7.84
N LEU A 118 -6.81 20.24 6.76
CA LEU A 118 -8.23 20.15 6.39
C LEU A 118 -9.03 19.28 7.36
N VAL A 119 -8.45 18.16 7.80
CA VAL A 119 -9.06 17.30 8.82
C VAL A 119 -9.15 18.00 10.17
N GLU A 120 -8.12 18.74 10.57
CA GLU A 120 -8.10 19.55 11.80
C GLU A 120 -9.08 20.72 11.77
N SER A 121 -9.33 21.29 10.60
CA SER A 121 -10.27 22.42 10.45
C SER A 121 -11.74 22.04 10.49
N GLY A 122 -12.08 20.75 10.55
CA GLY A 122 -13.47 20.27 10.64
C GLY A 122 -14.35 20.60 9.42
N THR A 123 -13.75 21.00 8.31
CA THR A 123 -14.48 21.34 7.07
C THR A 123 -14.93 20.05 6.39
N ALA A 124 -16.13 19.63 6.68
CA ALA A 124 -16.76 18.38 6.30
C ALA A 124 -17.14 18.30 4.81
N SER A 125 -16.19 18.41 3.90
CA SER A 125 -16.44 18.02 2.50
C SER A 125 -15.13 17.65 1.81
N ASN A 126 -14.50 16.57 2.28
CA ASN A 126 -13.30 15.99 1.67
C ASN A 126 -13.55 15.54 0.21
N LEU A 127 -14.80 15.21 -0.14
CA LEU A 127 -15.22 14.79 -1.49
C LEU A 127 -14.91 15.82 -2.58
N VAL A 128 -14.99 17.11 -2.30
CA VAL A 128 -14.71 18.18 -3.28
C VAL A 128 -13.21 18.22 -3.67
N HIS A 129 -12.34 17.73 -2.80
CA HIS A 129 -10.89 17.73 -2.99
C HIS A 129 -10.32 16.40 -3.49
N GLU A 130 -11.15 15.35 -3.51
CA GLU A 130 -10.75 14.05 -4.04
C GLU A 130 -10.76 14.08 -5.58
N PRO A 131 -9.62 13.77 -6.24
CA PRO A 131 -9.58 13.69 -7.69
C PRO A 131 -10.60 12.71 -8.23
N LEU A 132 -11.38 13.16 -9.20
CA LEU A 132 -12.35 12.34 -9.91
C LEU A 132 -11.62 11.44 -10.91
N ILE A 133 -11.86 10.14 -10.84
CA ILE A 133 -11.36 9.14 -11.79
C ILE A 133 -12.40 8.91 -12.87
N VAL A 134 -13.65 8.64 -12.46
CA VAL A 134 -14.80 8.45 -13.32
C VAL A 134 -15.99 9.17 -12.69
N LYS A 135 -16.82 9.80 -13.52
CA LYS A 135 -18.03 10.49 -13.07
C LYS A 135 -19.27 9.61 -13.35
N GLU A 136 -20.21 9.64 -12.42
CA GLU A 136 -21.58 9.12 -12.64
C GLU A 136 -22.21 9.74 -13.88
N GLY A 137 -22.78 8.92 -14.74
CA GLY A 137 -23.34 9.33 -16.03
C GLY A 137 -22.33 9.45 -17.18
N ASP A 138 -21.02 9.24 -16.93
CA ASP A 138 -20.04 9.13 -18.01
C ASP A 138 -20.25 7.83 -18.79
N TYR A 139 -19.80 7.84 -20.05
CA TYR A 139 -19.82 6.63 -20.88
C TYR A 139 -18.84 5.59 -20.33
N LEU A 140 -19.24 4.33 -20.42
CA LEU A 140 -18.36 3.21 -20.11
C LEU A 140 -17.28 3.09 -21.16
N GLU A 141 -16.03 3.43 -20.80
CA GLU A 141 -14.86 3.34 -21.70
C GLU A 141 -14.03 2.07 -21.45
N GLY A 142 -14.12 1.50 -20.25
CA GLY A 142 -13.38 0.31 -19.85
C GLY A 142 -13.53 0.02 -18.36
N VAL A 143 -12.66 -0.84 -17.88
CA VAL A 143 -12.58 -1.28 -16.48
C VAL A 143 -11.39 -0.64 -15.79
N TYR A 144 -11.59 -0.16 -14.57
CA TYR A 144 -10.58 0.49 -13.73
C TYR A 144 -10.19 -0.44 -12.59
N LEU A 145 -8.99 -1.00 -12.65
CA LEU A 145 -8.47 -1.92 -11.65
C LEU A 145 -7.57 -1.18 -10.67
N ILE A 146 -7.90 -1.19 -9.38
CA ILE A 146 -7.10 -0.49 -8.35
C ILE A 146 -5.81 -1.25 -8.13
N ARG A 147 -4.67 -0.62 -8.44
CA ARG A 147 -3.34 -1.19 -8.23
C ARG A 147 -2.77 -0.86 -6.87
N SER A 148 -2.90 0.38 -6.44
CA SER A 148 -2.48 0.83 -5.11
C SER A 148 -3.28 2.05 -4.66
N GLY A 149 -3.42 2.23 -3.35
CA GLY A 149 -4.26 3.26 -2.76
C GLY A 149 -5.70 2.80 -2.57
N VAL A 150 -6.58 3.73 -2.25
CA VAL A 150 -8.02 3.48 -2.02
C VAL A 150 -8.83 4.44 -2.87
N ALA A 151 -9.83 3.93 -3.55
CA ALA A 151 -10.77 4.74 -4.31
C ALA A 151 -12.17 4.68 -3.68
N ARG A 152 -12.85 5.82 -3.62
CA ARG A 152 -14.21 5.97 -3.09
C ARG A 152 -15.21 5.83 -4.23
N VAL A 153 -16.20 4.98 -4.03
CA VAL A 153 -17.38 4.88 -4.91
C VAL A 153 -18.50 5.70 -4.30
N SER A 154 -19.05 6.62 -5.07
CA SER A 154 -20.11 7.51 -4.59
C SER A 154 -21.14 7.78 -5.69
N HIS A 155 -22.37 8.12 -5.29
CA HIS A 155 -23.39 8.59 -6.21
C HIS A 155 -23.88 9.98 -5.76
N GLN A 156 -24.45 10.71 -6.69
CA GLN A 156 -25.04 12.02 -6.42
C GLN A 156 -26.37 11.85 -5.66
N ALA A 157 -26.48 12.51 -4.51
CA ALA A 157 -27.69 12.51 -3.69
C ALA A 157 -28.08 13.96 -3.37
N GLY A 158 -29.05 14.49 -4.11
CA GLY A 158 -29.45 15.90 -4.02
C GLY A 158 -28.31 16.85 -4.41
N HIS A 159 -27.89 17.72 -3.50
CA HIS A 159 -26.78 18.66 -3.73
C HIS A 159 -25.42 18.14 -3.26
N GLY A 160 -25.34 16.89 -2.80
CA GLY A 160 -24.11 16.27 -2.30
C GLY A 160 -23.85 14.90 -2.93
N HIS A 161 -22.84 14.22 -2.41
CA HIS A 161 -22.50 12.86 -2.80
C HIS A 161 -22.59 11.94 -1.60
N ARG A 162 -23.17 10.76 -1.81
CA ARG A 162 -23.23 9.70 -0.81
C ARG A 162 -22.20 8.62 -1.16
N THR A 163 -21.33 8.30 -0.23
CA THR A 163 -20.42 7.17 -0.34
C THR A 163 -21.22 5.86 -0.33
N VAL A 164 -20.91 4.98 -1.28
CA VAL A 164 -21.52 3.65 -1.40
C VAL A 164 -20.53 2.59 -0.90
N SER A 165 -19.28 2.69 -1.35
CA SER A 165 -18.22 1.75 -0.97
C SER A 165 -16.85 2.32 -1.24
N TYR A 166 -15.83 1.56 -0.86
CA TYR A 166 -14.43 1.85 -1.19
C TYR A 166 -13.83 0.67 -1.95
N LEU A 167 -12.94 0.96 -2.89
CA LEU A 167 -12.19 -0.03 -3.61
C LEU A 167 -10.73 0.00 -3.17
N THR A 168 -10.18 -1.18 -2.92
CA THR A 168 -8.80 -1.42 -2.50
C THR A 168 -8.01 -2.14 -3.59
N PRO A 169 -6.67 -2.30 -3.45
CA PRO A 169 -5.86 -2.99 -4.44
C PRO A 169 -6.39 -4.38 -4.80
N GLY A 170 -6.45 -4.65 -6.11
CA GLY A 170 -7.00 -5.88 -6.68
C GLY A 170 -8.47 -5.82 -7.06
N GLN A 171 -9.21 -4.81 -6.60
CA GLN A 171 -10.62 -4.62 -6.93
C GLN A 171 -10.80 -3.76 -8.18
N ALA A 172 -11.89 -3.98 -8.92
CA ALA A 172 -12.20 -3.30 -10.16
C ALA A 172 -13.49 -2.49 -10.11
N PHE A 173 -13.53 -1.43 -10.90
CA PHE A 173 -14.71 -0.57 -11.12
C PHE A 173 -15.12 -0.62 -12.58
N GLY A 174 -16.43 -0.62 -12.84
CA GLY A 174 -17.01 -0.70 -14.20
C GLY A 174 -17.33 -2.12 -14.67
N ILE A 175 -17.04 -3.16 -13.87
CA ILE A 175 -17.35 -4.57 -14.23
C ILE A 175 -18.86 -4.79 -14.37
N ARG A 176 -19.65 -4.19 -13.48
CA ARG A 176 -21.11 -4.33 -13.49
C ARG A 176 -21.69 -3.75 -14.76
N GLU A 177 -21.39 -2.52 -15.05
CA GLU A 177 -21.84 -1.79 -16.23
C GLU A 177 -21.36 -2.47 -17.51
N MET A 178 -20.11 -2.99 -17.51
CA MET A 178 -19.55 -3.77 -18.60
C MET A 178 -20.34 -5.05 -18.86
N THR A 179 -20.65 -5.81 -17.81
CA THR A 179 -21.41 -7.06 -17.91
C THR A 179 -22.85 -6.81 -18.37
N GLU A 180 -23.48 -5.73 -17.90
CA GLU A 180 -24.82 -5.33 -18.31
C GLU A 180 -24.86 -4.89 -19.76
N SER A 181 -23.90 -4.05 -20.18
CA SER A 181 -23.75 -3.62 -21.57
C SER A 181 -23.56 -4.80 -22.51
N TRP A 182 -22.71 -5.75 -22.14
CA TRP A 182 -22.44 -6.95 -22.93
C TRP A 182 -23.69 -7.86 -23.06
N LYS A 183 -24.43 -8.08 -21.96
CA LYS A 183 -25.66 -8.91 -21.92
C LYS A 183 -26.80 -8.29 -22.73
N THR A 184 -26.96 -6.98 -22.65
CA THR A 184 -28.10 -6.28 -23.28
C THR A 184 -27.78 -5.83 -24.71
N GLY A 185 -26.52 -5.76 -25.09
CA GLY A 185 -26.07 -5.16 -26.34
C GLY A 185 -26.33 -3.64 -26.43
N GLN A 186 -26.67 -3.02 -25.28
CA GLN A 186 -26.94 -1.60 -25.16
C GLN A 186 -25.83 -0.91 -24.37
N GLN A 187 -25.53 0.32 -24.73
CA GLN A 187 -24.60 1.14 -23.97
C GLN A 187 -25.20 1.47 -22.59
N VAL A 188 -24.43 1.21 -21.54
CA VAL A 188 -24.78 1.51 -20.15
C VAL A 188 -23.83 2.59 -19.66
N ASP A 189 -24.40 3.65 -19.06
CA ASP A 189 -23.60 4.71 -18.45
C ASP A 189 -23.18 4.32 -17.05
N MET A 190 -22.09 4.92 -16.55
CA MET A 190 -21.55 4.66 -15.22
C MET A 190 -22.57 5.05 -14.14
N GLN A 191 -22.95 4.09 -13.31
CA GLN A 191 -23.97 4.28 -12.26
C GLN A 191 -23.44 5.03 -11.05
N TYR A 192 -22.12 5.07 -10.86
CA TYR A 192 -21.44 5.67 -9.73
C TYR A 192 -20.22 6.47 -10.18
N SER A 193 -19.81 7.42 -9.35
CA SER A 193 -18.54 8.10 -9.50
C SER A 193 -17.44 7.37 -8.74
N LEU A 194 -16.24 7.31 -9.32
CA LEU A 194 -15.02 6.82 -8.68
C LEU A 194 -14.08 7.98 -8.38
N ARG A 195 -13.61 8.11 -7.15
CA ARG A 195 -12.73 9.18 -6.69
C ARG A 195 -11.50 8.63 -5.98
N ALA A 196 -10.36 9.30 -6.15
CA ALA A 196 -9.12 8.91 -5.49
C ALA A 196 -9.09 9.44 -4.05
N VAL A 197 -9.01 8.56 -3.06
CA VAL A 197 -8.75 8.94 -1.66
C VAL A 197 -7.25 9.12 -1.46
N GLY A 198 -6.77 10.33 -1.75
CA GLY A 198 -5.35 10.64 -1.75
C GLY A 198 -4.65 10.24 -3.04
N TYR A 199 -3.59 9.45 -2.97
CA TYR A 199 -2.87 8.97 -4.14
C TYR A 199 -3.32 7.55 -4.50
N VAL A 200 -3.79 7.38 -5.73
CA VAL A 200 -4.29 6.11 -6.24
C VAL A 200 -3.66 5.82 -7.60
N ASN A 201 -3.14 4.61 -7.75
CA ASN A 201 -2.73 4.08 -9.05
C ASN A 201 -3.81 3.11 -9.56
N VAL A 202 -4.20 3.32 -10.80
CA VAL A 202 -5.22 2.52 -11.46
C VAL A 202 -4.65 1.95 -12.75
N ILE A 203 -5.03 0.72 -13.07
CA ILE A 203 -4.84 0.13 -14.38
C ILE A 203 -6.18 0.25 -15.10
N PHE A 204 -6.19 1.01 -16.18
CA PHE A 204 -7.34 1.13 -17.06
C PHE A 204 -7.22 0.09 -18.18
N ILE A 205 -8.27 -0.69 -18.40
CA ILE A 205 -8.35 -1.70 -19.43
C ILE A 205 -9.52 -1.32 -20.34
N PRO A 206 -9.26 -0.96 -21.61
CA PRO A 206 -10.30 -0.57 -22.54
C PRO A 206 -11.35 -1.67 -22.75
N ILE A 207 -12.58 -1.24 -23.07
CA ILE A 207 -13.75 -2.11 -23.22
C ILE A 207 -13.45 -3.34 -24.10
N ARG A 208 -12.87 -3.12 -25.30
CA ARG A 208 -12.60 -4.18 -26.26
C ARG A 208 -11.62 -5.23 -25.74
N ALA A 209 -10.55 -4.80 -25.06
CA ALA A 209 -9.56 -5.72 -24.52
C ALA A 209 -10.16 -6.57 -23.41
N PHE A 210 -10.98 -5.97 -22.54
CA PHE A 210 -11.67 -6.69 -21.47
C PHE A 210 -12.75 -7.65 -22.00
N GLU A 211 -13.56 -7.24 -22.95
CA GLU A 211 -14.57 -8.09 -23.60
C GLU A 211 -13.93 -9.32 -24.23
N LEU A 212 -12.88 -9.14 -25.03
CA LEU A 212 -12.20 -10.24 -25.71
C LEU A 212 -11.56 -11.22 -24.73
N ALA A 213 -10.87 -10.70 -23.72
CA ALA A 213 -10.07 -11.53 -22.83
C ALA A 213 -10.87 -12.13 -21.67
N VAL A 214 -11.95 -11.51 -21.24
CA VAL A 214 -12.69 -11.89 -20.03
C VAL A 214 -14.13 -12.28 -20.34
N LEU A 215 -14.94 -11.38 -20.90
CA LEU A 215 -16.37 -11.65 -21.04
C LEU A 215 -16.67 -12.75 -22.06
N ASN A 216 -16.03 -12.73 -23.20
CA ASN A 216 -16.25 -13.77 -24.22
C ASN A 216 -15.84 -15.17 -23.76
N GLU A 217 -14.79 -15.28 -22.95
CA GLU A 217 -14.32 -16.56 -22.43
C GLU A 217 -15.16 -17.08 -21.27
N LEU A 218 -15.56 -16.20 -20.33
CA LEU A 218 -16.29 -16.58 -19.13
C LEU A 218 -17.77 -16.80 -19.41
N MET A 219 -18.39 -16.02 -20.31
CA MET A 219 -19.81 -16.14 -20.62
C MET A 219 -20.14 -17.24 -21.64
N GLN A 220 -19.12 -17.75 -22.37
CA GLN A 220 -19.28 -18.92 -23.24
C GLN A 220 -19.17 -20.26 -22.47
N ARG A 221 -18.59 -20.25 -21.28
CA ARG A 221 -18.60 -21.39 -20.39
C ARG A 221 -19.98 -21.44 -19.73
N ASP A 222 -20.82 -22.38 -20.13
CA ASP A 222 -22.22 -22.61 -19.67
C ASP A 222 -22.32 -23.02 -18.19
N ASP A 223 -21.37 -22.55 -17.37
CA ASP A 223 -21.36 -22.76 -15.93
C ASP A 223 -22.11 -21.61 -15.26
N SER A 224 -23.36 -21.88 -14.87
CA SER A 224 -24.23 -21.02 -14.08
C SER A 224 -23.65 -20.61 -12.71
N SER A 225 -22.40 -20.97 -12.42
CA SER A 225 -21.67 -20.65 -11.20
C SER A 225 -20.54 -19.60 -11.39
N SER A 226 -20.19 -19.19 -12.60
CA SER A 226 -19.14 -18.21 -12.83
C SER A 226 -19.65 -16.77 -12.77
N THR A 227 -19.98 -16.32 -11.56
CA THR A 227 -20.16 -14.89 -11.27
C THR A 227 -18.79 -14.23 -11.24
N LEU A 228 -18.58 -13.25 -12.13
CA LEU A 228 -17.41 -12.39 -12.07
C LEU A 228 -17.34 -11.71 -10.69
N PRO A 229 -16.20 -11.70 -10.00
CA PRO A 229 -16.05 -10.92 -8.79
C PRO A 229 -16.37 -9.45 -9.10
N GLY A 230 -17.38 -8.86 -8.43
CA GLY A 230 -17.85 -7.49 -8.73
C GLY A 230 -18.85 -7.37 -9.87
N GLY A 231 -19.37 -8.48 -10.45
CA GLY A 231 -20.50 -8.48 -11.39
C GLY A 231 -21.81 -8.03 -10.75
N ALA A 232 -22.90 -7.92 -11.54
CA ALA A 232 -24.18 -7.34 -11.15
C ALA A 232 -24.81 -7.91 -9.86
N ASP A 233 -24.44 -9.14 -9.48
CA ASP A 233 -24.94 -9.83 -8.28
C ASP A 233 -23.91 -9.85 -7.13
N SER A 234 -22.67 -9.40 -7.35
CA SER A 234 -21.70 -9.29 -6.27
C SER A 234 -21.88 -7.95 -5.55
N LYS A 235 -22.24 -8.03 -4.27
CA LYS A 235 -22.15 -6.88 -3.37
C LYS A 235 -20.70 -6.32 -3.46
N PRO A 236 -20.53 -5.00 -3.42
CA PRO A 236 -19.18 -4.42 -3.37
C PRO A 236 -18.40 -5.09 -2.22
N ASN A 237 -17.17 -5.53 -2.49
CA ASN A 237 -16.35 -6.35 -1.57
C ASN A 237 -15.92 -5.67 -0.25
N PHE A 238 -16.30 -4.43 -0.03
CA PHE A 238 -16.56 -3.91 1.30
C PHE A 238 -18.03 -4.18 1.56
N GLU A 239 -18.35 -5.32 2.14
CA GLU A 239 -19.62 -5.49 2.82
C GLU A 239 -19.61 -4.46 3.96
N THR A 240 -20.11 -3.26 3.66
CA THR A 240 -20.38 -2.19 4.63
C THR A 240 -21.29 -2.67 5.75
N ASP A 241 -21.93 -3.82 5.57
CA ASP A 241 -22.75 -4.47 6.59
C ASP A 241 -21.93 -5.11 7.72
N GLN A 242 -20.60 -5.26 7.56
CA GLN A 242 -19.72 -5.91 8.57
C GLN A 242 -18.94 -4.94 9.43
N ILE A 243 -18.75 -3.70 9.02
CA ILE A 243 -18.06 -2.66 9.80
C ILE A 243 -18.98 -1.44 9.92
N ASP A 244 -19.04 -0.86 11.13
CA ASP A 244 -19.78 0.40 11.33
C ASP A 244 -19.37 1.44 10.28
N PRO A 245 -20.35 2.01 9.53
CA PRO A 245 -20.04 3.00 8.48
C PRO A 245 -19.26 4.21 8.97
N GLY A 246 -19.50 4.66 10.20
CA GLY A 246 -18.76 5.76 10.81
C GLY A 246 -17.31 5.40 11.13
N LEU A 247 -17.07 4.15 11.58
CA LEU A 247 -15.72 3.63 11.78
C LEU A 247 -14.97 3.54 10.45
N LEU A 248 -15.62 3.05 9.40
CA LEU A 248 -15.02 2.96 8.08
C LEU A 248 -14.64 4.34 7.55
N GLU A 249 -15.54 5.32 7.66
CA GLU A 249 -15.28 6.70 7.26
C GLU A 249 -14.09 7.29 8.04
N PHE A 250 -14.04 7.09 9.38
CA PHE A 250 -12.91 7.49 10.22
C PHE A 250 -11.58 6.88 9.75
N LEU A 251 -11.57 5.58 9.40
CA LEU A 251 -10.36 4.90 8.92
C LEU A 251 -9.90 5.42 7.56
N VAL A 252 -10.86 5.72 6.68
CA VAL A 252 -10.57 6.25 5.33
C VAL A 252 -10.14 7.71 5.38
N GLU A 253 -10.85 8.58 6.10
CA GLU A 253 -10.50 9.99 6.26
C GLU A 253 -9.08 10.17 6.81
N ARG A 254 -8.71 9.33 7.76
CA ARG A 254 -7.36 9.30 8.35
C ARG A 254 -6.35 8.51 7.53
N ARG A 255 -6.75 7.91 6.40
CA ARG A 255 -5.94 7.06 5.52
C ARG A 255 -5.31 5.85 6.22
N PHE A 256 -5.91 5.38 7.31
CA PHE A 256 -5.43 4.19 8.02
C PHE A 256 -5.55 2.92 7.18
N VAL A 257 -6.43 2.91 6.19
CA VAL A 257 -6.58 1.84 5.19
C VAL A 257 -5.30 1.56 4.37
N ASN A 258 -4.33 2.48 4.34
CA ASN A 258 -3.01 2.24 3.75
C ASN A 258 -2.09 1.36 4.63
N GLY A 259 -2.48 1.11 5.88
CA GLY A 259 -1.69 0.35 6.83
C GLY A 259 -1.87 -1.15 6.66
N THR A 260 -0.78 -1.87 6.43
CA THR A 260 -0.79 -3.34 6.36
C THR A 260 -0.66 -4.00 7.74
N ALA A 261 -0.22 -3.25 8.75
CA ALA A 261 -0.07 -3.72 10.13
C ALA A 261 -0.39 -2.60 11.14
N THR A 262 -1.57 -2.02 11.03
CA THR A 262 -2.04 -0.94 11.91
C THR A 262 -2.32 -1.47 13.30
N MET A 263 -1.82 -0.77 14.34
CA MET A 263 -2.09 -1.12 15.72
C MET A 263 -3.43 -0.52 16.17
N VAL A 264 -4.37 -1.40 16.46
CA VAL A 264 -5.68 -1.01 17.02
C VAL A 264 -5.79 -1.51 18.45
N ILE A 265 -6.32 -0.68 19.33
CA ILE A 265 -6.53 -0.98 20.75
C ILE A 265 -8.01 -0.82 21.08
N ASP A 266 -8.61 -1.87 21.60
CA ASP A 266 -9.95 -1.87 22.19
C ASP A 266 -9.88 -1.25 23.60
N LEU A 267 -10.47 -0.09 23.79
CA LEU A 267 -10.42 0.68 25.02
C LEU A 267 -11.32 0.13 26.13
N ASP A 268 -12.31 -0.69 25.77
CA ASP A 268 -13.16 -1.39 26.77
C ASP A 268 -12.38 -2.52 27.45
N ARG A 269 -11.43 -3.13 26.73
CA ARG A 269 -10.54 -4.17 27.26
C ARG A 269 -9.26 -3.60 27.85
N CYS A 270 -8.79 -2.45 27.38
CA CYS A 270 -7.52 -1.87 27.76
C CYS A 270 -7.54 -1.23 29.15
N THR A 271 -6.90 -1.87 30.12
CA THR A 271 -6.76 -1.36 31.50
C THR A 271 -5.71 -0.28 31.67
N ARG A 272 -5.02 0.12 30.61
CA ARG A 272 -3.94 1.13 30.61
C ARG A 272 -2.74 0.75 31.49
N CYS A 273 -2.45 -0.55 31.64
CA CYS A 273 -1.34 -1.06 32.46
C CYS A 273 0.05 -0.75 31.88
N ASP A 274 0.17 -0.37 30.60
CA ASP A 274 1.41 -0.12 29.84
C ASP A 274 2.36 -1.33 29.70
N ASP A 275 1.89 -2.56 29.96
CA ASP A 275 2.69 -3.77 29.77
C ASP A 275 3.18 -3.89 28.31
N CYS A 276 2.35 -3.52 27.34
CA CYS A 276 2.72 -3.49 25.92
C CYS A 276 3.87 -2.52 25.62
N VAL A 277 3.88 -1.33 26.27
CA VAL A 277 4.96 -0.34 26.10
C VAL A 277 6.23 -0.81 26.80
N ARG A 278 6.12 -1.35 28.01
CA ARG A 278 7.27 -1.89 28.76
C ARG A 278 7.91 -3.10 28.04
N ALA A 279 7.10 -4.01 27.50
CA ALA A 279 7.60 -5.13 26.70
C ALA A 279 8.31 -4.64 25.45
N CYS A 280 7.76 -3.64 24.74
CA CYS A 280 8.42 -3.03 23.60
C CYS A 280 9.76 -2.38 24.00
N ALA A 281 9.82 -1.65 25.11
CA ALA A 281 11.04 -1.02 25.59
C ALA A 281 12.12 -2.06 25.92
N SER A 282 11.77 -3.11 26.64
CA SER A 282 12.73 -4.16 27.05
C SER A 282 13.32 -4.92 25.86
N THR A 283 12.60 -5.02 24.76
CA THR A 283 13.08 -5.68 23.52
C THR A 283 13.93 -4.76 22.65
N HIS A 284 13.91 -3.44 22.90
CA HIS A 284 14.56 -2.44 22.08
C HIS A 284 15.44 -1.48 22.89
N ASP A 285 16.32 -2.03 23.74
CA ASP A 285 17.33 -1.30 24.51
C ASP A 285 16.74 -0.09 25.26
N ASN A 286 15.60 -0.28 25.94
CA ASN A 286 14.83 0.76 26.62
C ASN A 286 14.32 1.91 25.71
N ASN A 287 14.29 1.71 24.39
CA ASN A 287 13.76 2.66 23.41
C ASN A 287 12.42 2.18 22.83
N PRO A 288 11.28 2.39 23.48
CA PRO A 288 9.99 1.87 23.01
C PRO A 288 9.65 2.42 21.61
N ARG A 289 9.27 1.53 20.72
CA ARG A 289 9.06 1.82 19.29
C ARG A 289 7.65 2.32 18.95
N PHE A 290 6.76 2.41 19.93
CA PHE A 290 5.42 2.98 19.78
C PHE A 290 4.97 3.70 21.06
N LEU A 291 3.90 4.50 20.93
CA LEU A 291 3.22 5.14 22.05
C LEU A 291 1.76 4.71 22.09
N ARG A 292 1.26 4.41 23.29
CA ARG A 292 -0.14 4.04 23.51
C ARG A 292 -1.02 5.30 23.59
N HIS A 293 -1.06 6.05 22.51
CA HIS A 293 -1.99 7.16 22.28
C HIS A 293 -2.26 7.23 20.77
N GLY A 294 -3.33 7.87 20.40
CA GLY A 294 -3.70 8.05 19.00
C GLY A 294 -5.15 8.49 18.87
N PRO A 295 -5.62 8.72 17.65
CA PRO A 295 -7.02 9.07 17.41
C PRO A 295 -7.95 7.90 17.78
N ILE A 296 -9.12 8.28 18.30
CA ILE A 296 -10.12 7.36 18.83
C ILE A 296 -11.41 7.53 18.05
N TYR A 297 -12.03 6.43 17.72
CA TYR A 297 -13.42 6.35 17.26
C TYR A 297 -14.15 5.34 18.14
N ASP A 298 -15.18 5.81 18.85
CA ASP A 298 -15.92 5.03 19.84
C ASP A 298 -14.97 4.33 20.84
N LYS A 299 -14.96 3.01 20.91
CA LYS A 299 -14.09 2.20 21.78
C LYS A 299 -12.73 1.85 21.14
N PHE A 300 -12.48 2.22 19.90
CA PHE A 300 -11.26 1.83 19.19
C PHE A 300 -10.28 2.99 19.07
N MET A 301 -9.05 2.75 19.50
CA MET A 301 -7.93 3.69 19.33
C MET A 301 -6.95 3.13 18.29
N VAL A 302 -6.63 3.92 17.28
CA VAL A 302 -5.50 3.64 16.39
C VAL A 302 -4.25 4.22 17.03
N ALA A 303 -3.42 3.35 17.60
CA ALA A 303 -2.24 3.76 18.35
C ALA A 303 -1.16 4.36 17.45
N ASN A 304 -0.39 5.33 18.00
CA ASN A 304 0.75 5.92 17.32
C ASN A 304 1.91 4.91 17.23
N ALA A 305 1.81 4.06 16.22
CA ALA A 305 2.78 3.05 15.85
C ALA A 305 2.90 2.99 14.33
N CYS A 306 4.05 2.61 13.81
CA CYS A 306 4.20 2.43 12.36
C CYS A 306 3.20 1.40 11.85
N MET A 307 2.45 1.77 10.79
CA MET A 307 1.44 0.92 10.17
C MET A 307 1.99 0.07 9.01
N HIS A 308 3.30 0.17 8.75
CA HIS A 308 3.96 -0.54 7.65
C HIS A 308 3.23 -0.37 6.30
N CYS A 309 2.96 0.89 5.96
CA CYS A 309 2.15 1.28 4.80
C CYS A 309 2.49 0.48 3.54
N ALA A 310 1.47 0.14 2.75
CA ALA A 310 1.65 -0.45 1.43
C ALA A 310 2.52 0.45 0.55
N ASP A 311 2.39 1.78 0.69
CA ASP A 311 3.22 2.79 0.03
C ASP A 311 3.93 3.70 1.06
N PRO A 312 5.13 3.32 1.51
CA PRO A 312 5.85 4.00 2.58
C PRO A 312 6.59 5.24 2.09
N VAL A 313 5.94 6.42 2.15
CA VAL A 313 6.52 7.72 1.75
C VAL A 313 7.78 8.10 2.55
N CYS A 314 7.92 7.60 3.79
CA CYS A 314 9.07 7.83 4.64
C CYS A 314 10.39 7.27 4.07
N MET A 315 10.32 6.23 3.23
CA MET A 315 11.51 5.65 2.58
C MET A 315 12.09 6.57 1.50
N ILE A 316 11.27 7.41 0.87
CA ILE A 316 11.65 8.18 -0.32
C ILE A 316 12.73 9.22 0.01
N GLN A 317 12.65 9.83 1.17
CA GLN A 317 13.50 10.96 1.54
C GLN A 317 14.67 10.58 2.44
N CYS A 318 14.86 9.31 2.74
CA CYS A 318 16.00 8.89 3.54
C CYS A 318 17.31 8.99 2.72
N PRO A 319 18.25 9.92 3.05
CA PRO A 319 19.44 10.13 2.25
C PRO A 319 20.44 8.97 2.33
N THR A 320 20.44 8.25 3.44
CA THR A 320 21.33 7.09 3.65
C THR A 320 20.70 5.76 3.28
N GLY A 321 19.37 5.73 2.99
CA GLY A 321 18.62 4.48 2.80
C GLY A 321 18.47 3.65 4.07
N ALA A 322 18.70 4.25 5.25
CA ALA A 322 18.55 3.58 6.55
C ALA A 322 17.15 3.02 6.75
N ILE A 323 16.11 3.72 6.24
CA ILE A 323 14.73 3.21 6.25
C ILE A 323 14.47 2.44 4.96
N HIS A 324 14.10 1.17 5.08
CA HIS A 324 13.91 0.25 3.96
C HIS A 324 12.89 -0.83 4.32
N ARG A 325 12.49 -1.65 3.34
CA ARG A 325 11.72 -2.87 3.62
C ARG A 325 12.64 -4.01 4.02
N SER A 326 12.25 -4.75 5.06
CA SER A 326 12.88 -6.00 5.45
C SER A 326 12.85 -7.01 4.28
N MET A 327 13.93 -7.77 4.13
CA MET A 327 14.00 -8.81 3.11
C MET A 327 13.23 -10.08 3.50
N GLN A 328 12.87 -10.22 4.77
CA GLN A 328 12.25 -11.43 5.31
C GLN A 328 10.72 -11.36 5.29
N GLY A 329 10.14 -10.26 5.76
CA GLY A 329 8.69 -10.11 5.89
C GLY A 329 8.11 -8.86 5.20
N GLY A 330 8.95 -8.06 4.54
CA GLY A 330 8.50 -6.86 3.84
C GLY A 330 8.16 -5.67 4.74
N GLU A 331 8.37 -5.79 6.06
CA GLU A 331 8.14 -4.72 7.02
C GLU A 331 9.06 -3.53 6.72
N VAL A 332 8.54 -2.33 6.92
CA VAL A 332 9.39 -1.12 6.85
C VAL A 332 10.21 -1.04 8.14
N VAL A 333 11.52 -1.08 8.04
CA VAL A 333 12.46 -1.05 9.17
C VAL A 333 13.46 0.10 9.04
N ILE A 334 14.08 0.49 10.15
CA ILE A 334 15.18 1.46 10.18
C ILE A 334 16.44 0.75 10.64
N ASN A 335 17.49 0.84 9.84
CA ASN A 335 18.82 0.40 10.24
C ASN A 335 19.49 1.51 11.06
N ASP A 336 19.65 1.26 12.36
CA ASP A 336 20.19 2.25 13.30
C ASP A 336 21.64 2.59 13.04
N THR A 337 22.43 1.68 12.44
CA THR A 337 23.84 1.93 12.13
C THR A 337 24.04 2.91 10.98
N THR A 338 23.13 2.90 9.99
CA THR A 338 23.18 3.79 8.83
C THR A 338 22.29 5.04 8.98
N CYS A 339 21.49 5.13 10.04
CA CYS A 339 20.68 6.30 10.35
C CYS A 339 21.58 7.43 10.88
N ILE A 340 21.50 8.60 10.23
CA ILE A 340 22.26 9.83 10.61
C ILE A 340 21.44 10.83 11.41
N GLY A 341 20.21 10.51 11.81
CA GLY A 341 19.37 11.39 12.62
C GLY A 341 18.82 12.63 11.90
N CYS A 342 18.76 12.66 10.57
CA CYS A 342 18.38 13.86 9.78
C CYS A 342 16.90 14.24 9.86
N SER A 343 16.06 13.50 10.55
CA SER A 343 14.59 13.68 10.72
C SER A 343 13.74 13.67 9.45
N ALA A 344 14.30 13.54 8.25
CA ALA A 344 13.53 13.57 7.01
C ALA A 344 12.37 12.56 6.96
N CYS A 345 12.58 11.33 7.46
CA CYS A 345 11.53 10.31 7.51
C CYS A 345 10.42 10.64 8.53
N ALA A 346 10.77 11.26 9.66
CA ALA A 346 9.82 11.68 10.68
C ALA A 346 8.92 12.82 10.14
N ASN A 347 9.52 13.84 9.53
CA ASN A 347 8.80 14.97 8.94
C ASN A 347 7.87 14.59 7.79
N ASN A 348 8.13 13.46 7.13
CA ASN A 348 7.31 12.97 6.01
C ASN A 348 6.34 11.85 6.39
N CYS A 349 6.33 11.40 7.63
CA CYS A 349 5.36 10.40 8.08
C CYS A 349 3.99 11.07 8.30
N PRO A 350 2.94 10.74 7.50
CA PRO A 350 1.64 11.38 7.65
C PRO A 350 0.90 10.99 8.94
N TYR A 351 1.46 10.04 9.69
CA TYR A 351 0.85 9.48 10.90
C TYR A 351 1.65 9.79 12.16
N ASP A 352 2.71 10.61 12.06
CA ASP A 352 3.65 10.91 13.14
C ASP A 352 4.18 9.67 13.86
N ALA A 353 4.22 8.53 13.15
CA ALA A 353 4.61 7.24 13.71
C ALA A 353 6.14 7.02 13.74
N ILE A 354 6.92 8.00 13.28
CA ILE A 354 8.38 8.03 13.34
C ILE A 354 8.80 9.17 14.25
N ARG A 355 9.55 8.85 15.29
CA ARG A 355 10.01 9.83 16.28
C ARG A 355 11.51 9.95 16.25
N MET A 356 12.01 11.13 16.58
CA MET A 356 13.43 11.34 16.88
C MET A 356 13.65 11.13 18.37
N VAL A 357 14.56 10.23 18.72
CA VAL A 357 14.84 9.89 20.11
C VAL A 357 16.34 9.87 20.37
N ASP A 358 16.73 10.24 21.58
CA ASP A 358 18.08 10.05 22.05
C ASP A 358 18.30 8.56 22.39
N ILE A 359 19.30 7.96 21.73
CA ILE A 359 19.56 6.53 21.85
C ILE A 359 20.03 6.18 23.25
N ARG A 360 19.53 5.07 23.75
CA ARG A 360 19.93 4.48 25.03
C ARG A 360 20.58 3.13 24.81
N ASP A 361 21.50 2.76 25.69
CA ASP A 361 22.08 1.44 25.75
C ASP A 361 21.13 0.45 26.49
N GLU A 362 21.50 -0.82 26.55
CA GLU A 362 20.76 -1.89 27.26
C GLU A 362 20.51 -1.57 28.74
N ARG A 363 21.34 -0.74 29.36
CA ARG A 363 21.24 -0.29 30.74
C ARG A 363 20.38 0.96 30.93
N GLY A 364 19.89 1.54 29.80
CA GLY A 364 19.07 2.75 29.79
C GLY A 364 19.87 4.06 29.82
N ASN A 365 21.21 4.03 29.74
CA ASN A 365 22.04 5.25 29.67
C ASN A 365 22.02 5.85 28.27
N TYR A 366 22.13 7.18 28.18
CA TYR A 366 22.28 7.86 26.89
C TYR A 366 23.61 7.51 26.22
N VAL A 367 23.57 7.27 24.92
CA VAL A 367 24.74 7.03 24.07
C VAL A 367 25.23 8.35 23.49
N PHE A 368 26.52 8.62 23.62
CA PHE A 368 27.16 9.84 23.12
C PHE A 368 28.12 9.49 21.97
N PRO A 369 28.40 10.44 21.06
CA PRO A 369 29.42 10.27 20.02
C PRO A 369 30.79 9.86 20.59
N THR A 370 31.52 9.04 19.87
CA THR A 370 32.85 8.61 20.25
C THR A 370 33.84 9.76 20.15
N ALA A 371 35.01 9.67 20.83
CA ALA A 371 36.04 10.71 20.83
C ALA A 371 36.51 11.10 19.40
N SER A 372 36.61 10.13 18.49
CA SER A 372 36.96 10.37 17.08
C SER A 372 35.89 11.14 16.29
N GLU A 373 34.61 10.99 16.64
CA GLU A 373 33.51 11.73 16.04
C GLU A 373 33.38 13.14 16.65
N GLN A 374 33.83 13.31 17.89
CA GLN A 374 33.87 14.61 18.60
C GLN A 374 34.94 15.53 18.09
N GLU A 375 36.13 15.01 17.72
CA GLU A 375 37.25 15.79 17.17
C GLU A 375 36.90 16.45 15.83
N ALA A 376 36.03 15.81 15.04
CA ALA A 376 35.51 16.38 13.80
C ALA A 376 34.55 17.56 14.00
N SER A 377 34.03 17.78 15.22
CA SER A 377 32.99 18.77 15.56
C SER A 377 33.31 19.59 16.82
N ALA A 378 34.55 20.11 16.92
CA ALA A 378 35.15 20.75 18.12
C ALA A 378 34.38 21.95 18.73
N SER A 379 33.22 22.33 18.22
CA SER A 379 32.42 23.48 18.70
C SER A 379 30.97 23.15 19.11
N VAL A 380 30.56 21.87 19.08
CA VAL A 380 29.19 21.47 19.41
C VAL A 380 29.11 20.90 20.84
N PRO A 381 28.09 21.27 21.64
CA PRO A 381 27.88 20.69 22.96
C PRO A 381 27.74 19.17 22.87
N LEU A 382 28.24 18.46 23.87
CA LEU A 382 28.12 17.00 23.96
C LEU A 382 26.65 16.66 24.17
N THR A 383 25.96 16.31 23.08
CA THR A 383 24.56 15.88 23.09
C THR A 383 24.48 14.39 22.81
N PRO A 384 23.49 13.68 23.35
CA PRO A 384 23.25 12.29 23.01
C PRO A 384 23.05 12.09 21.51
N ILE A 385 23.36 10.91 21.01
CA ILE A 385 23.07 10.54 19.62
C ILE A 385 21.56 10.44 19.44
N THR A 386 21.01 11.26 18.55
CA THR A 386 19.59 11.25 18.22
C THR A 386 19.37 10.48 16.91
N LYS A 387 18.45 9.49 16.91
CA LYS A 387 18.09 8.70 15.73
C LYS A 387 16.58 8.61 15.55
N ALA A 388 16.17 8.29 14.34
CA ALA A 388 14.77 8.01 14.06
C ALA A 388 14.39 6.64 14.61
N THR A 389 13.26 6.56 15.32
CA THR A 389 12.71 5.31 15.81
C THR A 389 11.23 5.15 15.42
N LYS A 390 10.83 3.92 15.16
CA LYS A 390 9.45 3.54 14.86
C LYS A 390 9.23 2.07 15.15
N CYS A 391 8.00 1.61 15.24
CA CYS A 391 7.69 0.19 15.33
C CYS A 391 8.22 -0.56 14.10
N ASP A 392 8.86 -1.69 14.32
CA ASP A 392 9.46 -2.61 13.35
C ASP A 392 8.75 -3.98 13.30
N LEU A 393 7.61 -4.13 13.99
CA LEU A 393 6.87 -5.38 14.23
C LEU A 393 7.70 -6.44 14.94
N CYS A 394 8.79 -6.06 15.60
CA CYS A 394 9.77 -6.96 16.19
C CYS A 394 10.28 -7.99 15.14
N ALA A 395 10.63 -7.53 13.94
CA ALA A 395 11.01 -8.37 12.80
C ALA A 395 12.15 -9.35 13.10
N GLU A 396 13.01 -9.02 14.06
CA GLU A 396 14.11 -9.90 14.52
C GLU A 396 13.68 -10.91 15.59
N GLN A 397 12.43 -10.81 16.09
CA GLN A 397 11.91 -11.73 17.13
C GLN A 397 11.11 -12.87 16.49
N PRO A 398 11.45 -14.14 16.77
CA PRO A 398 10.77 -15.28 16.16
C PRO A 398 9.29 -15.39 16.53
N THR A 399 8.88 -14.77 17.64
CA THR A 399 7.51 -14.83 18.16
C THR A 399 6.62 -13.68 17.68
N GLY A 400 7.18 -12.72 16.89
CA GLY A 400 6.45 -11.55 16.42
C GLY A 400 6.27 -10.44 17.46
N PRO A 401 5.26 -9.56 17.32
CA PRO A 401 5.14 -8.35 18.12
C PRO A 401 4.95 -8.60 19.62
N VAL A 402 5.99 -8.34 20.40
CA VAL A 402 6.00 -8.56 21.86
C VAL A 402 4.93 -7.75 22.60
N CYS A 403 4.56 -6.58 22.09
CA CYS A 403 3.51 -5.75 22.67
C CYS A 403 2.13 -6.42 22.64
N GLN A 404 1.83 -7.18 21.59
CA GLN A 404 0.59 -7.93 21.47
C GLN A 404 0.58 -9.11 22.45
N GLN A 405 1.70 -9.84 22.55
CA GLN A 405 1.84 -10.97 23.47
C GLN A 405 1.81 -10.55 24.95
N ALA A 406 2.34 -9.37 25.26
CA ALA A 406 2.38 -8.85 26.62
C ALA A 406 1.03 -8.28 27.10
N CYS A 407 0.02 -8.17 26.24
CA CYS A 407 -1.28 -7.65 26.64
C CYS A 407 -2.11 -8.74 27.35
N PRO A 408 -2.34 -8.65 28.68
CA PRO A 408 -3.05 -9.70 29.42
C PRO A 408 -4.56 -9.71 29.12
N HIS A 409 -5.06 -8.69 28.44
CA HIS A 409 -6.50 -8.50 28.17
C HIS A 409 -6.87 -8.69 26.70
N ASP A 410 -5.91 -9.09 25.84
CA ASP A 410 -6.12 -9.21 24.39
C ASP A 410 -6.79 -7.94 23.79
N ALA A 411 -6.39 -6.77 24.33
CA ALA A 411 -6.95 -5.49 23.93
C ALA A 411 -6.26 -4.87 22.70
N LEU A 412 -5.12 -5.44 22.26
CA LEU A 412 -4.23 -4.87 21.24
C LEU A 412 -4.01 -5.86 20.11
N VAL A 413 -4.17 -5.38 18.87
CA VAL A 413 -3.97 -6.20 17.67
C VAL A 413 -3.26 -5.42 16.57
N ARG A 414 -2.64 -6.14 15.64
CA ARG A 414 -2.14 -5.63 14.37
C ARG A 414 -3.06 -6.07 13.23
N LEU A 415 -3.66 -5.11 12.54
CA LEU A 415 -4.61 -5.35 11.46
C LEU A 415 -4.11 -4.82 10.13
N ASN A 416 -4.35 -5.59 9.08
CA ASN A 416 -4.29 -5.08 7.72
C ASN A 416 -5.63 -4.38 7.41
N LEU A 417 -5.66 -3.07 7.53
CA LEU A 417 -6.87 -2.29 7.26
C LEU A 417 -7.17 -2.12 5.77
N GLY A 418 -6.28 -2.58 4.88
CA GLY A 418 -6.54 -2.73 3.46
C GLY A 418 -7.30 -4.02 3.11
N SER A 419 -7.45 -4.96 4.09
CA SER A 419 -8.22 -6.21 3.94
C SER A 419 -9.44 -6.16 4.85
N SER A 420 -10.64 -6.23 4.26
CA SER A 420 -11.89 -6.08 5.01
C SER A 420 -12.20 -7.26 5.94
N GLU A 421 -11.83 -8.49 5.56
CA GLU A 421 -12.22 -9.70 6.29
C GLU A 421 -11.65 -9.75 7.71
N THR A 422 -10.34 -9.61 7.85
CA THR A 422 -9.67 -9.66 9.17
C THR A 422 -10.01 -8.46 10.05
N ALA A 423 -10.22 -7.28 9.44
CA ALA A 423 -10.60 -6.08 10.16
C ALA A 423 -12.03 -6.18 10.70
N ALA A 424 -13.00 -6.61 9.88
CA ALA A 424 -14.39 -6.77 10.28
C ALA A 424 -14.57 -7.78 11.42
N GLU A 425 -13.90 -8.93 11.33
CA GLU A 425 -13.94 -9.96 12.37
C GLU A 425 -13.47 -9.42 13.72
N TRP A 426 -12.43 -8.60 13.74
CA TRP A 426 -11.92 -8.04 14.98
C TRP A 426 -12.76 -6.89 15.54
N PHE A 427 -13.29 -6.00 14.68
CA PHE A 427 -14.12 -4.86 15.12
C PHE A 427 -15.50 -5.30 15.64
N ASN A 428 -15.99 -6.46 15.27
CA ASN A 428 -17.29 -7.01 15.69
C ASN A 428 -17.23 -7.92 16.92
N ARG A 429 -16.09 -7.98 17.62
CA ARG A 429 -15.90 -8.76 18.85
C ARG A 429 -16.71 -8.27 20.04
#